data_595280f09fe67746c3face03cb37dbd9
#
_entry.id   595280f09fe67746c3face03cb37dbd9
#
_cell.length_a   1.000
_cell.length_b   1.000
_cell.length_c   1.000
_cell.angle_alpha   90.00
_cell.angle_beta   90.00
_cell.angle_gamma   90.00
#
_symmetry.space_group_name_H-M   'P 1'
#
loop_
_entity.id
_entity.type
_entity.pdbx_description
1 polymer ?
#
loop_
_entity_poly.entity_id
_entity_poly.type
_entity_poly.pdbx_seq_one_letter_code
_entity_poly.pdbx_strand_id
1 'polypeptide(L)'
;MKKITIAIDGFSSCGKSTMAKDLAKEIGYIYVDTGAMYRSVTLYALRHNLFNADGTIREEELQALMKDINISFKINKETGRPDTYLNGENVENEIRTMEVSSHVSPIATLAFVRKALVEQQQRMGAEKGIVMDGRDIGTVVFPNAELKIFVTASAEVRAQRRYDELKAKGMEADFADILKNVQERDYIDSHRETSPLRKADDALELDNSQL
;
A
#
# COMPACT_ATOMS: atom_id res chain seq x y z
N MET A 1 -22.07 -15.15 -11.35
CA MET A 1 -20.65 -15.35 -11.70
C MET A 1 -19.92 -15.95 -10.50
N LYS A 2 -18.94 -16.84 -10.70
CA LYS A 2 -18.10 -17.35 -9.60
C LYS A 2 -17.19 -16.22 -9.15
N LYS A 3 -17.15 -15.93 -7.83
CA LYS A 3 -16.24 -14.92 -7.28
C LYS A 3 -14.79 -15.36 -7.42
N ILE A 4 -13.90 -14.43 -7.76
CA ILE A 4 -12.47 -14.65 -7.88
C ILE A 4 -11.70 -13.68 -6.97
N THR A 5 -10.41 -13.94 -6.79
CA THR A 5 -9.45 -13.03 -6.16
C THR A 5 -8.67 -12.33 -7.25
N ILE A 6 -8.58 -11.00 -7.18
CA ILE A 6 -7.80 -10.17 -8.11
C ILE A 6 -6.66 -9.52 -7.34
N ALA A 7 -5.43 -9.85 -7.74
CA ALA A 7 -4.20 -9.32 -7.17
C ALA A 7 -3.60 -8.27 -8.11
N ILE A 8 -3.33 -7.06 -7.60
CA ILE A 8 -2.76 -5.96 -8.39
C ILE A 8 -1.47 -5.49 -7.70
N ASP A 9 -0.34 -5.80 -8.29
CA ASP A 9 0.98 -5.40 -7.79
C ASP A 9 1.62 -4.33 -8.66
N GLY A 10 2.64 -3.66 -8.13
CA GLY A 10 3.42 -2.67 -8.85
C GLY A 10 3.94 -1.55 -7.96
N PHE A 11 4.68 -0.63 -8.55
CA PHE A 11 5.37 0.46 -7.86
C PHE A 11 4.43 1.49 -7.23
N SER A 12 4.98 2.38 -6.38
CA SER A 12 4.19 3.49 -5.80
C SER A 12 3.78 4.48 -6.89
N SER A 13 2.60 5.11 -6.73
CA SER A 13 2.07 6.14 -7.63
C SER A 13 1.91 5.73 -9.11
N CYS A 14 1.91 4.42 -9.42
CA CYS A 14 1.68 3.93 -10.79
C CYS A 14 0.19 3.84 -11.18
N GLY A 15 -0.74 4.29 -10.31
CA GLY A 15 -2.18 4.27 -10.59
C GLY A 15 -2.93 3.01 -10.13
N LYS A 16 -2.24 2.02 -9.54
CA LYS A 16 -2.85 0.75 -9.07
C LYS A 16 -4.12 0.93 -8.26
N SER A 17 -4.03 1.78 -7.22
CA SER A 17 -5.13 1.93 -6.27
C SER A 17 -6.37 2.55 -6.90
N THR A 18 -6.19 3.46 -7.86
CA THR A 18 -7.31 4.03 -8.63
C THR A 18 -7.95 2.94 -9.47
N MET A 19 -7.17 2.23 -10.28
CA MET A 19 -7.64 1.13 -11.11
C MET A 19 -8.32 0.04 -10.27
N ALA A 20 -7.72 -0.36 -9.15
CA ALA A 20 -8.27 -1.39 -8.27
C ALA A 20 -9.63 -0.99 -7.66
N LYS A 21 -9.75 0.28 -7.25
CA LYS A 21 -11.02 0.84 -6.73
C LYS A 21 -12.11 0.84 -7.78
N ASP A 22 -11.80 1.34 -8.97
CA ASP A 22 -12.77 1.46 -10.05
C ASP A 22 -13.20 0.07 -10.54
N LEU A 23 -12.24 -0.86 -10.69
CA LEU A 23 -12.53 -2.24 -11.02
C LEU A 23 -13.43 -2.91 -9.96
N ALA A 24 -13.07 -2.79 -8.69
CA ALA A 24 -13.84 -3.39 -7.60
C ALA A 24 -15.29 -2.87 -7.58
N LYS A 25 -15.46 -1.57 -7.78
CA LYS A 25 -16.77 -0.92 -7.87
C LYS A 25 -17.59 -1.46 -9.05
N GLU A 26 -16.98 -1.56 -10.23
CA GLU A 26 -17.65 -2.00 -11.47
C GLU A 26 -18.15 -3.44 -11.37
N ILE A 27 -17.35 -4.33 -10.76
CA ILE A 27 -17.70 -5.76 -10.65
C ILE A 27 -18.37 -6.13 -9.32
N GLY A 28 -18.59 -5.16 -8.42
CA GLY A 28 -19.22 -5.39 -7.12
C GLY A 28 -18.36 -6.19 -6.13
N TYR A 29 -17.01 -6.02 -6.19
CA TYR A 29 -16.07 -6.66 -5.30
C TYR A 29 -15.61 -5.74 -4.16
N ILE A 30 -15.05 -6.32 -3.12
CA ILE A 30 -14.44 -5.57 -2.02
C ILE A 30 -13.05 -5.12 -2.43
N TYR A 31 -12.75 -3.84 -2.26
CA TYR A 31 -11.41 -3.30 -2.47
C TYR A 31 -10.64 -3.22 -1.15
N VAL A 32 -9.37 -3.64 -1.17
CA VAL A 32 -8.44 -3.51 -0.02
C VAL A 32 -7.12 -2.88 -0.48
N ASP A 33 -6.77 -1.75 0.14
CA ASP A 33 -5.49 -1.04 -0.01
C ASP A 33 -4.49 -1.57 1.04
N THR A 34 -3.61 -2.48 0.64
CA THR A 34 -2.61 -2.98 1.59
C THR A 34 -1.55 -1.93 1.92
N GLY A 35 -1.28 -0.99 1.03
CA GLY A 35 -0.41 0.14 1.31
C GLY A 35 -0.93 0.99 2.46
N ALA A 36 -2.25 1.16 2.58
CA ALA A 36 -2.86 1.83 3.72
C ALA A 36 -2.62 1.07 5.04
N MET A 37 -2.58 -0.27 5.00
CA MET A 37 -2.28 -1.07 6.21
C MET A 37 -0.85 -0.82 6.70
N TYR A 38 0.15 -0.87 5.83
CA TYR A 38 1.54 -0.55 6.20
C TYR A 38 1.70 0.89 6.67
N ARG A 39 1.02 1.84 6.03
CA ARG A 39 0.99 3.25 6.44
C ARG A 39 0.35 3.44 7.81
N SER A 40 -0.66 2.67 8.15
CA SER A 40 -1.29 2.71 9.49
C SER A 40 -0.33 2.22 10.57
N VAL A 41 0.44 1.14 10.32
CA VAL A 41 1.51 0.72 11.23
C VAL A 41 2.59 1.80 11.36
N THR A 42 2.96 2.44 10.25
CA THR A 42 3.93 3.54 10.25
C THR A 42 3.43 4.73 11.08
N LEU A 43 2.18 5.13 10.88
CA LEU A 43 1.55 6.20 11.66
C LEU A 43 1.52 5.88 13.14
N TYR A 44 1.18 4.63 13.49
CA TYR A 44 1.20 4.17 14.87
C TYR A 44 2.62 4.28 15.46
N ALA A 45 3.64 3.85 14.73
CA ALA A 45 5.03 3.96 15.14
C ALA A 45 5.49 5.43 15.33
N LEU A 46 5.08 6.33 14.44
CA LEU A 46 5.35 7.78 14.56
C LEU A 46 4.69 8.37 15.81
N ARG A 47 3.40 8.09 16.02
CA ARG A 47 2.63 8.58 17.17
C ARG A 47 3.20 8.09 18.53
N HIS A 48 3.88 6.94 18.53
CA HIS A 48 4.53 6.35 19.71
C HIS A 48 6.02 6.67 19.79
N ASN A 49 6.54 7.57 18.94
CA ASN A 49 7.95 7.97 18.88
C ASN A 49 8.91 6.77 18.75
N LEU A 50 8.55 5.75 17.96
CA LEU A 50 9.36 4.54 17.78
C LEU A 50 10.47 4.68 16.75
N PHE A 51 10.62 5.83 16.11
CA PHE A 51 11.76 6.14 15.25
C PHE A 51 12.87 6.86 16.05
N ASN A 52 14.10 6.42 15.85
CA ASN A 52 15.28 7.08 16.37
C ASN A 52 15.60 8.36 15.57
N ALA A 53 16.48 9.20 16.08
CA ALA A 53 16.90 10.43 15.41
C ALA A 53 17.58 10.21 14.04
N ASP A 54 18.16 9.02 13.83
CA ASP A 54 18.75 8.60 12.55
C ASP A 54 17.75 7.96 11.57
N GLY A 55 16.46 7.93 11.93
CA GLY A 55 15.39 7.35 11.13
C GLY A 55 15.25 5.83 11.24
N THR A 56 16.06 5.15 12.04
CA THR A 56 15.89 3.71 12.32
C THR A 56 14.71 3.48 13.25
N ILE A 57 14.12 2.28 13.17
CA ILE A 57 12.97 1.89 14.00
C ILE A 57 13.41 1.09 15.23
N ARG A 58 12.75 1.31 16.35
CA ARG A 58 12.90 0.49 17.56
C ARG A 58 12.04 -0.79 17.40
N GLU A 59 12.62 -1.78 16.73
CA GLU A 59 11.90 -2.96 16.25
C GLU A 59 11.26 -3.78 17.37
N GLU A 60 11.98 -4.04 18.47
CA GLU A 60 11.48 -4.82 19.60
C GLU A 60 10.24 -4.17 20.25
N GLU A 61 10.27 -2.83 20.38
CA GLU A 61 9.13 -2.08 20.92
C GLU A 61 7.93 -2.13 19.97
N LEU A 62 8.16 -1.91 18.66
CA LEU A 62 7.10 -2.03 17.69
C LEU A 62 6.51 -3.44 17.67
N GLN A 63 7.36 -4.48 17.72
CA GLN A 63 6.92 -5.87 17.74
C GLN A 63 6.02 -6.17 18.95
N ALA A 64 6.36 -5.65 20.13
CA ALA A 64 5.55 -5.81 21.34
C ALA A 64 4.18 -5.12 21.22
N LEU A 65 4.12 -4.01 20.48
CA LEU A 65 2.92 -3.20 20.30
C LEU A 65 2.05 -3.64 19.10
N MET A 66 2.53 -4.54 18.23
CA MET A 66 1.75 -5.00 17.07
C MET A 66 0.38 -5.59 17.42
N LYS A 67 0.24 -6.19 18.60
CA LYS A 67 -1.03 -6.74 19.11
C LYS A 67 -2.10 -5.66 19.36
N ASP A 68 -1.67 -4.42 19.58
CA ASP A 68 -2.53 -3.27 19.88
C ASP A 68 -2.91 -2.49 18.61
N ILE A 69 -2.43 -2.93 17.44
CA ILE A 69 -2.71 -2.33 16.14
C ILE A 69 -3.87 -3.06 15.47
N ASN A 70 -5.03 -2.40 15.45
CA ASN A 70 -6.22 -2.89 14.76
C ASN A 70 -6.53 -2.00 13.57
N ILE A 71 -6.44 -2.56 12.35
CA ILE A 71 -6.69 -1.86 11.09
C ILE A 71 -8.00 -2.37 10.49
N SER A 72 -8.89 -1.45 10.15
CA SER A 72 -10.16 -1.77 9.49
C SER A 72 -10.49 -0.77 8.40
N PHE A 73 -11.39 -1.14 7.51
CA PHE A 73 -11.88 -0.31 6.41
C PHE A 73 -13.38 -0.14 6.54
N LYS A 74 -13.87 1.09 6.36
CA LYS A 74 -15.31 1.38 6.38
C LYS A 74 -15.66 2.25 5.18
N ILE A 75 -16.76 1.91 4.49
CA ILE A 75 -17.23 2.71 3.37
C ILE A 75 -17.62 4.10 3.85
N ASN A 76 -16.98 5.11 3.28
CA ASN A 76 -17.35 6.50 3.43
C ASN A 76 -18.60 6.75 2.56
N LYS A 77 -19.69 7.17 3.19
CA LYS A 77 -20.98 7.34 2.51
C LYS A 77 -21.00 8.51 1.52
N GLU A 78 -20.12 9.49 1.69
CA GLU A 78 -20.03 10.67 0.83
C GLU A 78 -19.24 10.35 -0.44
N THR A 79 -18.13 9.63 -0.31
CA THR A 79 -17.23 9.32 -1.43
C THR A 79 -17.52 7.98 -2.09
N GLY A 80 -18.26 7.09 -1.40
CA GLY A 80 -18.47 5.70 -1.81
C GLY A 80 -17.19 4.84 -1.77
N ARG A 81 -16.11 5.34 -1.16
CA ARG A 81 -14.79 4.68 -1.08
C ARG A 81 -14.52 4.21 0.35
N PRO A 82 -13.74 3.15 0.54
CA PRO A 82 -13.33 2.76 1.89
C PRO A 82 -12.31 3.75 2.47
N ASP A 83 -12.58 4.25 3.68
CA ASP A 83 -11.62 4.95 4.52
C ASP A 83 -10.91 3.96 5.45
N THR A 84 -9.67 4.26 5.77
CA THR A 84 -8.83 3.47 6.67
C THR A 84 -8.99 3.92 8.11
N TYR A 85 -9.18 2.95 9.00
CA TYR A 85 -9.31 3.17 10.45
C TYR A 85 -8.18 2.45 11.19
N LEU A 86 -7.53 3.17 12.09
CA LEU A 86 -6.54 2.64 13.03
C LEU A 86 -7.12 2.73 14.44
N ASN A 87 -7.28 1.58 15.12
CA ASN A 87 -7.86 1.51 16.46
C ASN A 87 -9.22 2.23 16.60
N GLY A 88 -10.02 2.23 15.52
CA GLY A 88 -11.34 2.87 15.47
C GLY A 88 -11.33 4.34 15.07
N GLU A 89 -10.18 4.99 14.92
CA GLU A 89 -10.01 6.35 14.44
C GLU A 89 -9.85 6.37 12.91
N ASN A 90 -10.53 7.29 12.21
CA ASN A 90 -10.34 7.51 10.78
C ASN A 90 -8.99 8.20 10.53
N VAL A 91 -8.08 7.51 9.89
CA VAL A 91 -6.73 8.00 9.60
C VAL A 91 -6.44 8.17 8.10
N GLU A 92 -7.47 8.08 7.25
CA GLU A 92 -7.30 8.05 5.78
C GLU A 92 -6.48 9.23 5.24
N ASN A 93 -6.67 10.43 5.76
CA ASN A 93 -5.89 11.59 5.34
C ASN A 93 -4.47 11.58 5.93
N GLU A 94 -4.34 11.25 7.21
CA GLU A 94 -3.07 11.30 7.93
C GLU A 94 -2.05 10.28 7.39
N ILE A 95 -2.49 9.08 7.04
CA ILE A 95 -1.62 8.07 6.42
C ILE A 95 -1.14 8.43 5.02
N ARG A 96 -1.66 9.49 4.39
CA ARG A 96 -1.25 9.96 3.04
C ARG A 96 -0.23 11.10 3.08
N THR A 97 0.17 11.57 4.25
CA THR A 97 1.17 12.65 4.40
C THR A 97 2.56 12.23 3.89
N MET A 98 3.41 13.22 3.63
CA MET A 98 4.81 12.96 3.24
C MET A 98 5.59 12.33 4.38
N GLU A 99 5.32 12.72 5.63
CA GLU A 99 5.95 12.15 6.81
C GLU A 99 5.74 10.62 6.87
N VAL A 100 4.49 10.15 6.76
CA VAL A 100 4.21 8.72 6.69
C VAL A 100 4.81 8.08 5.43
N SER A 101 4.78 8.78 4.30
CA SER A 101 5.35 8.28 3.04
C SER A 101 6.84 8.02 3.10
N SER A 102 7.62 8.85 3.81
CA SER A 102 9.07 8.69 3.93
C SER A 102 9.46 7.57 4.89
N HIS A 103 8.59 7.20 5.83
CA HIS A 103 8.87 6.18 6.85
C HIS A 103 8.23 4.81 6.55
N VAL A 104 7.36 4.69 5.54
CA VAL A 104 6.62 3.43 5.31
C VAL A 104 7.48 2.30 4.76
N SER A 105 8.48 2.59 3.92
CA SER A 105 9.31 1.53 3.33
C SER A 105 10.18 0.79 4.36
N PRO A 106 10.87 1.46 5.30
CA PRO A 106 11.52 0.79 6.42
C PRO A 106 10.58 -0.13 7.21
N ILE A 107 9.37 0.33 7.56
CA ILE A 107 8.36 -0.52 8.24
C ILE A 107 7.99 -1.74 7.40
N ALA A 108 7.85 -1.57 6.09
CA ALA A 108 7.48 -2.65 5.17
C ALA A 108 8.60 -3.68 4.93
N THR A 109 9.83 -3.45 5.38
CA THR A 109 10.91 -4.46 5.37
C THR A 109 10.86 -5.41 6.56
N LEU A 110 10.21 -5.02 7.66
CA LEU A 110 10.19 -5.78 8.91
C LEU A 110 9.38 -7.08 8.77
N ALA A 111 10.04 -8.20 8.94
CA ALA A 111 9.44 -9.52 8.73
C ALA A 111 8.22 -9.77 9.63
N PHE A 112 8.25 -9.35 10.89
CA PHE A 112 7.13 -9.53 11.82
C PHE A 112 5.92 -8.67 11.45
N VAL A 113 6.12 -7.45 10.95
CA VAL A 113 5.04 -6.58 10.44
C VAL A 113 4.41 -7.24 9.22
N ARG A 114 5.23 -7.70 8.27
CA ARG A 114 4.76 -8.37 7.07
C ARG A 114 3.93 -9.60 7.41
N LYS A 115 4.46 -10.47 8.30
CA LYS A 115 3.74 -11.67 8.73
C LYS A 115 2.35 -11.33 9.26
N ALA A 116 2.26 -10.39 10.20
CA ALA A 116 0.99 -10.00 10.80
C ALA A 116 -0.01 -9.42 9.77
N LEU A 117 0.46 -8.56 8.85
CA LEU A 117 -0.39 -7.95 7.85
C LEU A 117 -0.79 -8.95 6.75
N VAL A 118 0.10 -9.82 6.29
CA VAL A 118 -0.22 -10.87 5.30
C VAL A 118 -1.29 -11.82 5.84
N GLU A 119 -1.17 -12.27 7.09
CA GLU A 119 -2.21 -13.10 7.73
C GLU A 119 -3.58 -12.38 7.77
N GLN A 120 -3.59 -11.08 8.04
CA GLN A 120 -4.82 -10.29 8.03
C GLN A 120 -5.39 -10.15 6.60
N GLN A 121 -4.54 -9.88 5.61
CA GLN A 121 -4.92 -9.77 4.20
C GLN A 121 -5.50 -11.10 3.67
N GLN A 122 -4.88 -12.23 3.99
CA GLN A 122 -5.37 -13.56 3.62
C GLN A 122 -6.75 -13.85 4.21
N ARG A 123 -6.97 -13.49 5.48
CA ARG A 123 -8.32 -13.61 6.10
C ARG A 123 -9.36 -12.76 5.39
N MET A 124 -9.02 -11.53 4.98
CA MET A 124 -9.93 -10.66 4.24
C MET A 124 -10.35 -11.24 2.88
N GLY A 125 -9.47 -12.00 2.23
CA GLY A 125 -9.72 -12.59 0.91
C GLY A 125 -10.25 -14.03 0.94
N ALA A 126 -10.51 -14.62 2.11
CA ALA A 126 -10.92 -16.02 2.22
C ALA A 126 -12.18 -16.37 1.43
N GLU A 127 -13.15 -15.46 1.36
CA GLU A 127 -14.43 -15.64 0.65
C GLU A 127 -14.38 -15.24 -0.84
N LYS A 128 -13.20 -14.83 -1.34
CA LYS A 128 -13.03 -14.27 -2.70
C LYS A 128 -13.94 -13.05 -2.95
N GLY A 129 -14.09 -12.62 -4.20
CA GLY A 129 -14.81 -11.37 -4.51
C GLY A 129 -14.08 -10.15 -3.99
N ILE A 130 -12.75 -10.17 -4.10
CA ILE A 130 -11.86 -9.12 -3.59
C ILE A 130 -10.90 -8.65 -4.68
N VAL A 131 -10.65 -7.34 -4.70
CA VAL A 131 -9.55 -6.71 -5.43
C VAL A 131 -8.60 -6.14 -4.40
N MET A 132 -7.37 -6.61 -4.40
CA MET A 132 -6.34 -6.18 -3.44
C MET A 132 -5.13 -5.65 -4.19
N ASP A 133 -4.66 -4.46 -3.83
CA ASP A 133 -3.46 -3.90 -4.42
C ASP A 133 -2.32 -3.77 -3.41
N GLY A 134 -1.09 -3.98 -3.91
CA GLY A 134 0.10 -3.96 -3.07
C GLY A 134 1.41 -4.07 -3.83
N ARG A 135 2.33 -4.88 -3.27
CA ARG A 135 3.67 -5.14 -3.80
C ARG A 135 3.95 -6.61 -4.03
N ASP A 136 3.23 -7.46 -3.34
CA ASP A 136 3.47 -8.90 -3.27
C ASP A 136 2.15 -9.69 -3.13
N ILE A 137 1.06 -9.10 -3.62
CA ILE A 137 -0.26 -9.72 -3.50
C ILE A 137 -0.32 -11.00 -4.31
N GLY A 138 0.09 -10.95 -5.57
CA GLY A 138 0.08 -12.11 -6.48
C GLY A 138 1.25 -13.07 -6.26
N THR A 139 2.26 -12.71 -5.46
CA THR A 139 3.44 -13.57 -5.22
C THR A 139 3.43 -14.21 -3.84
N VAL A 140 2.84 -13.55 -2.82
CA VAL A 140 2.89 -13.98 -1.42
C VAL A 140 1.52 -14.07 -0.78
N VAL A 141 0.70 -13.02 -0.88
CA VAL A 141 -0.60 -12.97 -0.21
C VAL A 141 -1.59 -13.96 -0.84
N PHE A 142 -1.75 -13.87 -2.17
CA PHE A 142 -2.62 -14.74 -2.96
C PHE A 142 -1.88 -15.32 -4.17
N PRO A 143 -0.93 -16.24 -3.95
CA PRO A 143 -0.15 -16.84 -5.05
C PRO A 143 -1.03 -17.65 -6.04
N ASN A 144 -2.24 -18.00 -5.64
CA ASN A 144 -3.24 -18.68 -6.47
C ASN A 144 -4.41 -17.78 -6.88
N ALA A 145 -4.23 -16.44 -6.86
CA ALA A 145 -5.24 -15.51 -7.38
C ALA A 145 -5.55 -15.83 -8.85
N GLU A 146 -6.83 -15.81 -9.20
CA GLU A 146 -7.28 -16.14 -10.56
C GLU A 146 -6.92 -15.06 -11.59
N LEU A 147 -6.76 -13.81 -11.14
CA LEU A 147 -6.24 -12.72 -11.96
C LEU A 147 -5.15 -11.98 -11.22
N LYS A 148 -3.99 -11.87 -11.86
CA LYS A 148 -2.86 -11.09 -11.37
C LYS A 148 -2.47 -10.05 -12.40
N ILE A 149 -2.33 -8.80 -11.94
CA ILE A 149 -1.93 -7.65 -12.76
C ILE A 149 -0.71 -7.02 -12.12
N PHE A 150 0.32 -6.76 -12.92
CA PHE A 150 1.50 -6.01 -12.51
C PHE A 150 1.51 -4.67 -13.23
N VAL A 151 1.30 -3.58 -12.48
CA VAL A 151 1.20 -2.23 -13.05
C VAL A 151 2.54 -1.52 -12.95
N THR A 152 3.01 -1.02 -14.09
CA THR A 152 4.22 -0.21 -14.20
C THR A 152 3.89 1.21 -14.64
N ALA A 153 4.80 2.13 -14.38
CA ALA A 153 4.90 3.47 -14.98
C ALA A 153 6.31 4.00 -14.71
N SER A 154 6.83 4.89 -15.57
CA SER A 154 8.17 5.46 -15.34
C SER A 154 8.24 6.25 -14.03
N ALA A 155 9.42 6.35 -13.44
CA ALA A 155 9.61 7.04 -12.17
C ALA A 155 9.20 8.53 -12.27
N GLU A 156 9.49 9.15 -13.40
CA GLU A 156 9.17 10.55 -13.70
C GLU A 156 7.66 10.78 -13.76
N VAL A 157 6.93 9.91 -14.48
CA VAL A 157 5.45 9.98 -14.56
C VAL A 157 4.83 9.80 -13.18
N ARG A 158 5.34 8.85 -12.39
CA ARG A 158 4.85 8.62 -11.03
C ARG A 158 5.15 9.77 -10.08
N ALA A 159 6.33 10.39 -10.22
CA ALA A 159 6.70 11.58 -9.46
C ALA A 159 5.82 12.77 -9.85
N GLN A 160 5.53 12.96 -11.14
CA GLN A 160 4.66 14.02 -11.62
C GLN A 160 3.23 13.87 -11.07
N ARG A 161 2.65 12.66 -11.15
CA ARG A 161 1.32 12.38 -10.56
C ARG A 161 1.27 12.68 -9.07
N ARG A 162 2.33 12.34 -8.34
CA ARG A 162 2.41 12.63 -6.92
C ARG A 162 2.56 14.12 -6.62
N TYR A 163 3.35 14.82 -7.42
CA TYR A 163 3.50 16.28 -7.34
C TYR A 163 2.16 16.98 -7.55
N ASP A 164 1.44 16.60 -8.61
CA ASP A 164 0.14 17.19 -8.94
C ASP A 164 -0.91 16.91 -7.85
N GLU A 165 -0.91 15.70 -7.29
CA GLU A 165 -1.79 15.32 -6.17
C GLU A 165 -1.54 16.19 -4.93
N LEU A 166 -0.27 16.41 -4.55
CA LEU A 166 0.09 17.23 -3.40
C LEU A 166 -0.28 18.70 -3.63
N LYS A 167 0.00 19.22 -4.82
CA LYS A 167 -0.39 20.59 -5.20
C LYS A 167 -1.90 20.79 -5.18
N ALA A 168 -2.67 19.83 -5.69
CA ALA A 168 -4.14 19.90 -5.67
C ALA A 168 -4.71 19.91 -4.24
N LYS A 169 -3.98 19.34 -3.26
CA LYS A 169 -4.31 19.39 -1.83
C LYS A 169 -3.81 20.66 -1.12
N GLY A 170 -3.19 21.60 -1.84
CA GLY A 170 -2.61 22.83 -1.28
C GLY A 170 -1.34 22.58 -0.43
N MET A 171 -0.68 21.43 -0.61
CA MET A 171 0.54 21.10 0.10
C MET A 171 1.76 21.62 -0.67
N GLU A 172 2.78 22.06 0.07
CA GLU A 172 4.09 22.31 -0.52
C GLU A 172 4.70 21.02 -1.06
N ALA A 173 5.26 21.08 -2.26
CA ALA A 173 5.86 19.93 -2.91
C ALA A 173 7.02 20.38 -3.81
N ASP A 174 8.13 19.67 -3.74
CA ASP A 174 9.26 19.77 -4.64
C ASP A 174 9.34 18.51 -5.51
N PHE A 175 9.44 18.69 -6.82
CA PHE A 175 9.46 17.56 -7.76
C PHE A 175 10.71 16.70 -7.61
N ALA A 176 11.88 17.32 -7.37
CA ALA A 176 13.13 16.58 -7.23
C ALA A 176 13.13 15.69 -5.99
N ASP A 177 12.61 16.20 -4.87
CA ASP A 177 12.46 15.44 -3.63
C ASP A 177 11.45 14.29 -3.80
N ILE A 178 10.36 14.53 -4.51
CA ILE A 178 9.37 13.49 -4.80
C ILE A 178 9.97 12.41 -5.71
N LEU A 179 10.68 12.78 -6.77
CA LEU A 179 11.32 11.83 -7.69
C LEU A 179 12.35 10.97 -6.94
N LYS A 180 13.19 11.60 -6.12
CA LYS A 180 14.14 10.91 -5.26
C LYS A 180 13.43 9.90 -4.33
N ASN A 181 12.37 10.33 -3.65
CA ASN A 181 11.59 9.44 -2.77
C ASN A 181 10.96 8.26 -3.54
N VAL A 182 10.46 8.49 -4.75
CA VAL A 182 9.92 7.43 -5.62
C VAL A 182 11.01 6.40 -5.94
N GLN A 183 12.20 6.85 -6.35
CA GLN A 183 13.31 5.98 -6.72
C GLN A 183 13.86 5.19 -5.51
N GLU A 184 14.02 5.84 -4.36
CA GLU A 184 14.46 5.19 -3.10
C GLU A 184 13.47 4.09 -2.68
N ARG A 185 12.18 4.37 -2.77
CA ARG A 185 11.13 3.38 -2.44
C ARG A 185 11.13 2.22 -3.41
N ASP A 186 11.30 2.47 -4.70
CA ASP A 186 11.40 1.41 -5.69
C ASP A 186 12.59 0.48 -5.41
N TYR A 187 13.73 1.06 -5.04
CA TYR A 187 14.90 0.31 -4.67
C TYR A 187 14.63 -0.56 -3.43
N ILE A 188 14.11 0.02 -2.34
CA ILE A 188 13.81 -0.70 -1.10
C ILE A 188 12.78 -1.81 -1.37
N ASP A 189 11.67 -1.49 -2.04
CA ASP A 189 10.59 -2.45 -2.29
C ASP A 189 11.08 -3.65 -3.13
N SER A 190 12.00 -3.43 -4.09
CA SER A 190 12.52 -4.47 -4.98
C SER A 190 13.68 -5.28 -4.40
N HIS A 191 14.41 -4.73 -3.43
CA HIS A 191 15.63 -5.35 -2.88
C HIS A 191 15.50 -5.84 -1.43
N ARG A 192 14.34 -5.65 -0.79
CA ARG A 192 14.13 -6.18 0.55
C ARG A 192 14.20 -7.70 0.58
N GLU A 193 14.75 -8.28 1.65
CA GLU A 193 14.91 -9.74 1.80
C GLU A 193 13.57 -10.47 1.84
N THR A 194 12.59 -9.89 2.54
CA THR A 194 11.27 -10.53 2.71
C THR A 194 10.30 -10.02 1.66
N SER A 195 9.84 -10.90 0.78
CA SER A 195 8.79 -10.65 -0.23
C SER A 195 9.08 -9.41 -1.10
N PRO A 196 10.20 -9.37 -1.84
CA PRO A 196 10.52 -8.22 -2.71
C PRO A 196 9.42 -8.01 -3.76
N LEU A 197 9.26 -6.74 -4.17
CA LEU A 197 8.39 -6.41 -5.30
C LEU A 197 8.94 -7.06 -6.57
N ARG A 198 8.18 -7.99 -7.12
CA ARG A 198 8.45 -8.62 -8.42
C ARG A 198 7.14 -9.00 -9.10
N LYS A 199 7.15 -9.03 -10.41
CA LYS A 199 6.03 -9.56 -11.19
C LYS A 199 5.90 -11.07 -10.96
N ALA A 200 4.70 -11.56 -10.67
CA ALA A 200 4.42 -12.99 -10.68
C ALA A 200 4.49 -13.53 -12.12
N ASP A 201 4.93 -14.78 -12.29
CA ASP A 201 5.17 -15.34 -13.63
C ASP A 201 3.89 -15.39 -14.50
N ASP A 202 2.74 -15.55 -13.85
CA ASP A 202 1.41 -15.57 -14.46
C ASP A 202 0.68 -14.20 -14.43
N ALA A 203 1.37 -13.12 -14.04
CA ALA A 203 0.77 -11.79 -14.02
C ALA A 203 0.80 -11.11 -15.39
N LEU A 204 -0.33 -10.52 -15.76
CA LEU A 204 -0.41 -9.60 -16.89
C LEU A 204 0.28 -8.28 -16.53
N GLU A 205 1.12 -7.80 -17.42
CA GLU A 205 1.78 -6.50 -17.24
C GLU A 205 0.97 -5.39 -17.91
N LEU A 206 0.78 -4.30 -17.17
CA LEU A 206 0.12 -3.10 -17.65
C LEU A 206 1.02 -1.88 -17.44
N ASP A 207 1.52 -1.31 -18.52
CA ASP A 207 2.21 -0.01 -18.47
C ASP A 207 1.19 1.12 -18.49
N ASN A 208 1.12 1.83 -17.36
CA ASN A 208 0.23 2.96 -17.14
C ASN A 208 0.94 4.32 -17.30
N SER A 209 2.03 4.39 -18.04
CA SER A 209 2.77 5.65 -18.22
C SER A 209 1.99 6.68 -19.03
N GLN A 210 1.08 6.22 -19.90
CA GLN A 210 0.36 7.07 -20.85
C GLN A 210 -1.18 7.08 -20.66
N LEU A 211 -1.68 6.45 -19.62
CA LEU A 211 -3.11 6.34 -19.31
C LEU A 211 -3.55 7.34 -18.25
#